data_5b4adf9e387bc2435c80c6d2ccdaccab
#
_entry.id   5b4adf9e387bc2435c80c6d2ccdaccab
#
_cell.length_a   1.000
_cell.length_b   1.000
_cell.length_c   1.000
_cell.angle_alpha   90.00
_cell.angle_beta   90.00
_cell.angle_gamma   90.00
#
_symmetry.space_group_name_H-M   'P 1'
#
loop_
_entity.id
_entity.type
_entity.pdbx_description
1 polymer ?
#
loop_
_entity_poly.entity_id
_entity_poly.type
_entity_poly.pdbx_seq_one_letter_code
_entity_poly.pdbx_strand_id
1 'polypeptide(L)'
;MKIEELTDFSITALDAINGLLPQLSPSVVVLEESDLRNIVDSESTKLFLAIDEDGVFGMLSLVLFRISTGRKAWVEDVVVDEKARG
;
A
#
# COMPACT_ATOMS: atom_id res chain seq x y z
N MET A 1 -1.45 -0.06 17.49
CA MET A 1 -1.11 -0.22 16.06
C MET A 1 -1.77 -1.47 15.51
N LYS A 2 -2.28 -1.40 14.30
CA LYS A 2 -2.73 -2.60 13.59
C LYS A 2 -2.34 -2.55 12.12
N ILE A 3 -2.24 -3.73 11.52
CA ILE A 3 -1.99 -3.89 10.10
C ILE A 3 -3.29 -4.38 9.48
N GLU A 4 -3.77 -3.67 8.47
CA GLU A 4 -5.02 -4.01 7.79
C GLU A 4 -4.80 -4.15 6.29
N GLU A 5 -5.44 -5.17 5.71
CA GLU A 5 -5.51 -5.26 4.27
C GLU A 5 -6.60 -4.31 3.77
N LEU A 6 -6.28 -3.50 2.78
CA LEU A 6 -7.27 -2.62 2.15
C LEU A 6 -8.02 -3.43 1.09
N THR A 7 -9.30 -3.74 1.35
CA THR A 7 -10.11 -4.59 0.48
C THR A 7 -11.15 -3.82 -0.32
N ASP A 8 -11.41 -2.57 0.04
CA ASP A 8 -12.35 -1.70 -0.65
C ASP A 8 -11.74 -0.34 -0.89
N PHE A 9 -12.20 0.35 -1.94
CA PHE A 9 -11.76 1.71 -2.17
C PHE A 9 -12.15 2.62 -1.00
N SER A 10 -11.24 3.51 -0.63
CA SER A 10 -11.45 4.51 0.41
C SER A 10 -10.71 5.77 0.02
N ILE A 11 -11.42 6.91 0.03
CA ILE A 11 -10.78 8.20 -0.27
C ILE A 11 -9.76 8.57 0.83
N THR A 12 -10.06 8.19 2.08
CA THR A 12 -9.14 8.41 3.19
C THR A 12 -7.85 7.62 2.99
N ALA A 13 -7.98 6.37 2.53
CA ALA A 13 -6.81 5.54 2.23
C ALA A 13 -6.03 6.11 1.04
N LEU A 14 -6.71 6.58 0.01
CA LEU A 14 -6.05 7.17 -1.15
C LEU A 14 -5.22 8.39 -0.75
N ASP A 15 -5.80 9.27 0.06
CA ASP A 15 -5.10 10.46 0.54
C ASP A 15 -3.89 10.09 1.40
N ALA A 16 -4.03 9.08 2.26
CA ALA A 16 -2.93 8.62 3.12
C ALA A 16 -1.80 8.02 2.28
N ILE A 17 -2.14 7.21 1.29
CA ILE A 17 -1.15 6.60 0.39
C ILE A 17 -0.39 7.69 -0.35
N ASN A 18 -1.09 8.68 -0.87
CA ASN A 18 -0.46 9.79 -1.60
C ASN A 18 0.39 10.67 -0.70
N GLY A 19 0.17 10.63 0.61
CA GLY A 19 1.06 11.28 1.58
C GLY A 19 2.33 10.47 1.85
N LEU A 20 2.26 9.15 1.68
CA LEU A 20 3.40 8.26 1.94
C LEU A 20 4.30 8.06 0.71
N LEU A 21 3.72 7.97 -0.47
CA LEU A 21 4.48 7.65 -1.69
C LEU A 21 5.67 8.58 -1.96
N PRO A 22 5.57 9.90 -1.77
CA PRO A 22 6.73 10.78 -1.96
C PRO A 22 7.90 10.46 -1.03
N GLN A 23 7.64 9.84 0.10
CA GLN A 23 8.69 9.43 1.03
C GLN A 23 9.41 8.16 0.56
N LEU A 24 8.78 7.41 -0.35
CA LEU A 24 9.38 6.25 -0.98
C LEU A 24 10.32 6.68 -2.11
N SER A 25 9.85 7.61 -2.95
CA SER A 25 10.64 8.12 -4.07
C SER A 25 10.13 9.51 -4.46
N PRO A 26 11.01 10.50 -4.65
CA PRO A 26 10.60 11.84 -5.04
C PRO A 26 10.01 11.92 -6.45
N SER A 27 10.21 10.90 -7.27
CA SER A 27 9.70 10.86 -8.63
C SER A 27 8.39 10.11 -8.78
N VAL A 28 7.80 9.66 -7.67
CA VAL A 28 6.53 8.93 -7.71
C VAL A 28 5.40 9.85 -8.19
N VAL A 29 4.60 9.33 -9.11
CA VAL A 29 3.39 10.01 -9.59
C VAL A 29 2.26 9.75 -8.62
N VAL A 30 1.39 10.75 -8.43
CA VAL A 30 0.22 10.62 -7.56
C VAL A 30 -0.67 9.47 -8.03
N LEU A 31 -1.09 8.64 -7.08
CA LEU A 31 -2.01 7.55 -7.34
C LEU A 31 -3.43 8.13 -7.49
N GLU A 32 -4.11 7.75 -8.55
CA GLU A 32 -5.47 8.21 -8.79
C GLU A 32 -6.50 7.20 -8.28
N GLU A 33 -7.76 7.63 -8.20
CA GLU A 33 -8.84 6.76 -7.73
C GLU A 33 -8.91 5.46 -8.53
N SER A 34 -8.82 5.56 -9.87
CA SER A 34 -8.90 4.38 -10.74
C SER A 34 -7.76 3.40 -10.46
N ASP A 35 -6.57 3.91 -10.15
CA ASP A 35 -5.43 3.06 -9.83
C ASP A 35 -5.67 2.29 -8.54
N LEU A 36 -6.16 2.97 -7.50
CA LEU A 36 -6.42 2.31 -6.22
C LEU A 36 -7.56 1.29 -6.35
N ARG A 37 -8.60 1.62 -7.11
CA ARG A 37 -9.69 0.68 -7.36
C ARG A 37 -9.18 -0.58 -8.06
N ASN A 38 -8.29 -0.42 -9.04
CA ASN A 38 -7.68 -1.57 -9.71
C ASN A 38 -6.86 -2.42 -8.77
N ILE A 39 -6.14 -1.80 -7.83
CA ILE A 39 -5.34 -2.53 -6.84
C ILE A 39 -6.25 -3.35 -5.91
N VAL A 40 -7.28 -2.72 -5.34
CA VAL A 40 -8.15 -3.42 -4.38
C VAL A 40 -8.98 -4.50 -5.04
N ASP A 41 -9.28 -4.38 -6.33
CA ASP A 41 -10.01 -5.39 -7.09
C ASP A 41 -9.10 -6.51 -7.61
N SER A 42 -7.79 -6.35 -7.54
CA SER A 42 -6.84 -7.33 -8.05
C SER A 42 -6.78 -8.56 -7.15
N GLU A 43 -6.75 -9.74 -7.75
CA GLU A 43 -6.55 -10.99 -7.03
C GLU A 43 -5.07 -11.23 -6.72
N SER A 44 -4.17 -10.54 -7.42
CA SER A 44 -2.74 -10.78 -7.33
C SER A 44 -1.97 -9.71 -6.56
N THR A 45 -2.62 -8.58 -6.24
CA THR A 45 -1.97 -7.50 -5.50
C THR A 45 -2.77 -7.22 -4.23
N LYS A 46 -2.08 -7.24 -3.09
CA LYS A 46 -2.69 -6.92 -1.81
C LYS A 46 -1.98 -5.70 -1.24
N LEU A 47 -2.75 -4.76 -0.75
CA LEU A 47 -2.24 -3.54 -0.15
C LEU A 47 -2.53 -3.57 1.34
N PHE A 48 -1.49 -3.42 2.15
CA PHE A 48 -1.62 -3.41 3.61
C PHE A 48 -1.26 -2.04 4.14
N LEU A 49 -2.03 -1.57 5.11
CA LEU A 49 -1.82 -0.29 5.77
C LEU A 49 -1.51 -0.52 7.23
N ALA A 50 -0.55 0.22 7.75
CA ALA A 50 -0.26 0.25 9.19
C ALA A 50 -0.97 1.46 9.77
N ILE A 51 -1.79 1.23 10.78
CA ILE A 51 -2.71 2.23 11.32
C ILE A 51 -2.53 2.32 12.83
N ASP A 52 -2.49 3.53 13.35
CA ASP A 52 -2.54 3.79 14.78
C ASP A 52 -3.65 4.80 15.07
N GLU A 53 -3.69 5.34 16.28
CA GLU A 53 -4.71 6.30 16.70
C GLU A 53 -4.67 7.62 15.91
N ASP A 54 -3.54 7.94 15.30
CA ASP A 54 -3.37 9.15 14.49
C ASP A 54 -3.65 8.91 13.01
N GLY A 55 -3.93 7.66 12.62
CA GLY A 55 -4.25 7.30 11.26
C GLY A 55 -3.23 6.37 10.62
N VAL A 56 -3.19 6.40 9.29
CA VAL A 56 -2.28 5.55 8.51
C VAL A 56 -0.87 6.13 8.58
N PHE A 57 0.09 5.31 9.01
CA PHE A 57 1.49 5.75 9.08
C PHE A 57 2.43 4.86 8.27
N GLY A 58 1.92 3.87 7.57
CA GLY A 58 2.76 3.02 6.75
C GLY A 58 1.95 2.20 5.76
N MET A 59 2.63 1.66 4.77
CA MET A 59 2.01 0.81 3.77
C MET A 59 3.01 -0.19 3.21
N LEU A 60 2.50 -1.28 2.65
CA LEU A 60 3.26 -2.17 1.80
C LEU A 60 2.35 -2.82 0.77
N SER A 61 2.92 -3.15 -0.38
CA SER A 61 2.22 -3.91 -1.41
C SER A 61 2.78 -5.32 -1.44
N LEU A 62 1.88 -6.31 -1.49
CA LEU A 62 2.24 -7.71 -1.63
C LEU A 62 1.73 -8.21 -2.98
N VAL A 63 2.63 -8.68 -3.82
CA VAL A 63 2.28 -9.18 -5.14
C VAL A 63 2.37 -10.70 -5.12
N LEU A 64 1.28 -11.36 -5.49
CA LEU A 64 1.21 -12.80 -5.56
C LEU A 64 1.29 -13.21 -7.03
N PHE A 65 2.18 -14.16 -7.33
CA PHE A 65 2.35 -14.62 -8.70
C PHE A 65 2.73 -16.08 -8.71
N ARG A 66 2.59 -16.68 -9.89
CA ARG A 66 2.89 -18.09 -10.07
C ARG A 66 4.00 -18.26 -11.10
N ILE A 67 4.97 -19.09 -10.75
CA ILE A 67 5.99 -19.52 -11.70
C ILE A 67 5.92 -21.06 -11.79
N SER A 68 6.69 -21.66 -12.68
CA SER A 68 6.61 -23.09 -12.93
C SER A 68 6.90 -23.95 -11.71
N THR A 69 7.66 -23.44 -10.75
CA THR A 69 8.02 -24.16 -9.53
C THR A 69 7.08 -23.89 -8.35
N GLY A 70 6.02 -23.07 -8.54
CA GLY A 70 5.05 -22.84 -7.49
C GLY A 70 4.60 -21.39 -7.39
N ARG A 71 3.93 -21.08 -6.28
CA ARG A 71 3.44 -19.73 -5.98
C ARG A 71 4.53 -18.95 -5.27
N LYS A 72 4.60 -17.67 -5.57
CA LYS A 72 5.55 -16.74 -4.97
C LYS A 72 4.82 -15.49 -4.47
N ALA A 73 5.41 -14.85 -3.48
CA ALA A 73 4.97 -13.56 -2.99
C ALA A 73 6.15 -12.60 -3.05
N TRP A 74 5.87 -11.36 -3.44
CA TRP A 74 6.89 -10.32 -3.56
C TRP A 74 6.41 -9.07 -2.83
N VAL A 75 7.27 -8.51 -1.99
CA VAL A 75 6.95 -7.30 -1.25
C VAL A 75 7.52 -6.09 -1.98
N GLU A 76 6.65 -5.10 -2.22
CA GLU A 76 7.02 -3.86 -2.90
C GLU A 76 6.47 -2.65 -2.15
N ASP A 77 7.01 -1.48 -2.46
CA ASP A 77 6.50 -0.20 -1.97
C ASP A 77 6.32 -0.15 -0.45
N VAL A 78 7.32 -0.64 0.27
CA VAL A 78 7.30 -0.55 1.73
C VAL A 78 7.70 0.85 2.15
N VAL A 79 6.81 1.54 2.82
CA VAL A 79 7.13 2.87 3.35
C VAL A 79 6.47 3.08 4.71
N VAL A 80 7.24 3.68 5.62
CA VAL A 80 6.76 4.08 6.94
C VAL A 80 6.97 5.59 7.03
N ASP A 81 5.93 6.30 7.45
CA ASP A 81 6.00 7.75 7.60
C ASP A 81 7.21 8.11 8.46
N GLU A 82 8.01 9.06 8.00
CA GLU A 82 9.21 9.48 8.72
C GLU A 82 8.90 9.95 10.14
N LYS A 83 7.71 10.51 10.38
CA LYS A 83 7.26 10.91 11.71
C LYS A 83 7.09 9.73 12.65
N ALA A 84 6.80 8.55 12.12
CA ALA A 84 6.59 7.33 12.90
C ALA A 84 7.89 6.54 13.08
N ARG A 85 8.92 6.88 12.34
CA ARG A 85 10.21 6.19 12.43
C ARG A 85 11.08 6.65 13.61
N GLY A 86 10.56 7.62 14.33
CA GLY A 86 11.26 8.16 15.48
C GLY A 86 12.38 9.10 15.14
#